data_d3855d1987393101509fe9cbf8fca2c3
#
_entry.id   d3855d1987393101509fe9cbf8fca2c3
#
_cell.length_a   1.000
_cell.length_b   1.000
_cell.length_c   1.000
_cell.angle_alpha   90.00
_cell.angle_beta   90.00
_cell.angle_gamma   90.00
#
_symmetry.space_group_name_H-M   'P 1'
#
loop_
_entity.id
_entity.type
_entity.pdbx_description
1 polymer ?
#
loop_
_entity_poly.entity_id
_entity_poly.type
_entity_poly.pdbx_seq_one_letter_code
_entity_poly.pdbx_strand_id
1 'polypeptide(L)'
;ILDNPEFKINYTFEEIEQVNWNEEWEKNFEAIEVDGKCHVRAPFHEKTNAEYDIVIEPKMSFGTGHHETTHMMIQHILETDFSNKKTLDMGCGTAILAILAEMKGAQPIDAIDIDNWCYLNSIENAERNNCKHISVYEGDASLLVGKKYDIIIANINRNILLNDMQQYVDCLNDNGILFLSGFYTEDIPVISESCTSKGLTYVKQFERNNWVALKFVK
;
A
#
# COMPACT_ATOMS: atom_id res chain seq x y z
N ILE A 1 9.31 -40.90 -22.72
CA ILE A 1 7.82 -40.82 -22.63
C ILE A 1 7.21 -40.95 -24.03
N LEU A 2 7.80 -40.33 -25.08
CA LEU A 2 7.27 -40.32 -26.45
C LEU A 2 7.42 -41.67 -27.18
N ASP A 3 8.30 -42.54 -26.73
CA ASP A 3 8.57 -43.89 -27.31
C ASP A 3 7.98 -45.03 -26.46
N ASN A 4 6.85 -44.82 -25.82
CA ASN A 4 6.18 -45.88 -25.06
C ASN A 4 5.37 -46.79 -26.00
N PRO A 5 5.69 -48.10 -26.09
CA PRO A 5 5.02 -49.04 -27.00
C PRO A 5 3.56 -49.31 -26.63
N GLU A 6 3.10 -49.01 -25.40
CA GLU A 6 1.72 -49.19 -24.96
C GLU A 6 0.77 -48.10 -25.40
N PHE A 7 1.30 -46.94 -25.83
CA PHE A 7 0.49 -45.78 -26.22
C PHE A 7 0.93 -45.20 -27.56
N LYS A 8 0.03 -45.12 -28.51
CA LYS A 8 0.22 -44.38 -29.76
C LYS A 8 -0.04 -42.90 -29.51
N ILE A 9 1.02 -42.15 -29.22
CA ILE A 9 0.95 -40.71 -29.00
C ILE A 9 1.09 -40.00 -30.32
N ASN A 10 0.03 -39.26 -30.75
CA ASN A 10 0.15 -38.28 -31.82
C ASN A 10 0.41 -36.93 -31.22
N TYR A 11 1.46 -36.25 -31.63
CA TYR A 11 1.80 -34.91 -31.16
C TYR A 11 2.10 -34.01 -32.34
N THR A 12 1.78 -32.76 -32.18
CA THR A 12 2.26 -31.66 -33.02
C THR A 12 3.04 -30.73 -32.11
N PHE A 13 4.17 -30.21 -32.60
CA PHE A 13 4.87 -29.11 -31.91
C PHE A 13 4.90 -27.91 -32.84
N GLU A 14 4.74 -26.77 -32.23
CA GLU A 14 4.81 -25.45 -32.86
C GLU A 14 6.06 -24.76 -32.31
N GLU A 15 6.86 -24.18 -33.17
CA GLU A 15 7.97 -23.35 -32.77
C GLU A 15 7.40 -22.00 -32.33
N ILE A 16 7.44 -21.74 -31.02
CA ILE A 16 7.00 -20.47 -30.46
C ILE A 16 8.15 -19.49 -30.58
N GLU A 17 7.94 -18.40 -31.30
CA GLU A 17 8.92 -17.30 -31.34
C GLU A 17 9.26 -16.84 -29.93
N GLN A 18 10.54 -16.57 -29.71
CA GLN A 18 11.04 -16.13 -28.41
C GLN A 18 10.56 -14.69 -28.17
N VAL A 19 9.45 -14.53 -27.46
CA VAL A 19 8.90 -13.22 -27.07
C VAL A 19 9.61 -12.77 -25.80
N ASN A 20 10.10 -11.54 -25.78
CA ASN A 20 10.56 -10.90 -24.55
C ASN A 20 9.33 -10.49 -23.71
N TRP A 21 8.87 -11.44 -22.87
CA TRP A 21 7.69 -11.24 -22.03
C TRP A 21 7.84 -10.05 -21.08
N ASN A 22 9.05 -9.70 -20.65
CA ASN A 22 9.30 -8.54 -19.81
C ASN A 22 9.00 -7.24 -20.57
N GLU A 23 9.48 -7.13 -21.82
CA GLU A 23 9.23 -5.96 -22.66
C GLU A 23 7.73 -5.80 -23.00
N GLU A 24 7.05 -6.93 -23.24
CA GLU A 24 5.61 -6.92 -23.53
C GLU A 24 4.80 -6.54 -22.28
N TRP A 25 5.22 -7.02 -21.11
CA TRP A 25 4.62 -6.66 -19.84
C TRP A 25 4.84 -5.17 -19.50
N GLU A 26 6.05 -4.64 -19.67
CA GLU A 26 6.38 -3.22 -19.46
C GLU A 26 5.53 -2.29 -20.35
N LYS A 27 5.29 -2.66 -21.61
CA LYS A 27 4.42 -1.90 -22.54
C LYS A 27 2.96 -1.83 -22.09
N ASN A 28 2.48 -2.84 -21.38
CA ASN A 28 1.09 -2.95 -20.92
C ASN A 28 0.91 -2.50 -19.47
N PHE A 29 1.99 -2.14 -18.75
CA PHE A 29 1.92 -1.64 -17.39
C PHE A 29 1.71 -0.13 -17.42
N GLU A 30 0.51 0.32 -17.10
CA GLU A 30 0.14 1.74 -17.17
C GLU A 30 0.55 2.49 -15.90
N ALA A 31 0.89 3.77 -16.03
CA ALA A 31 1.05 4.65 -14.90
C ALA A 31 -0.33 5.10 -14.36
N ILE A 32 -0.39 5.41 -13.08
CA ILE A 32 -1.63 5.80 -12.38
C ILE A 32 -1.60 7.28 -12.06
N GLU A 33 -2.72 7.96 -12.25
CA GLU A 33 -2.94 9.33 -11.81
C GLU A 33 -4.07 9.37 -10.79
N VAL A 34 -3.85 10.10 -9.70
CA VAL A 34 -4.86 10.32 -8.64
C VAL A 34 -5.07 11.82 -8.46
N ASP A 35 -6.32 12.24 -8.70
CA ASP A 35 -6.83 13.61 -8.53
C ASP A 35 -6.01 14.71 -9.21
N GLY A 36 -5.31 14.39 -10.33
CA GLY A 36 -4.46 15.30 -11.07
C GLY A 36 -3.21 15.79 -10.31
N LYS A 37 -2.90 15.20 -9.15
CA LYS A 37 -1.83 15.63 -8.24
C LYS A 37 -0.76 14.58 -8.03
N CYS A 38 -1.15 13.34 -7.85
CA CYS A 38 -0.23 12.24 -7.61
C CYS A 38 -0.14 11.36 -8.84
N HIS A 39 1.05 11.13 -9.34
CA HIS A 39 1.35 10.25 -10.43
C HIS A 39 2.24 9.10 -9.93
N VAL A 40 1.80 7.88 -10.12
CA VAL A 40 2.52 6.67 -9.73
C VAL A 40 2.95 5.95 -11.00
N ARG A 41 4.22 5.72 -11.17
CA ARG A 41 4.79 5.10 -12.35
C ARG A 41 5.88 4.10 -12.05
N ALA A 42 6.14 3.21 -13.00
CA ALA A 42 7.31 2.34 -12.97
C ALA A 42 8.57 3.10 -13.44
N PRO A 43 9.78 2.58 -13.15
CA PRO A 43 11.04 3.20 -13.56
C PRO A 43 11.21 3.38 -15.07
N PHE A 44 10.57 2.53 -15.89
CA PHE A 44 10.61 2.58 -17.35
C PHE A 44 9.63 3.59 -17.97
N HIS A 45 8.74 4.21 -17.16
CA HIS A 45 7.86 5.28 -17.64
C HIS A 45 8.57 6.63 -17.59
N GLU A 46 8.18 7.53 -18.50
CA GLU A 46 8.67 8.89 -18.51
C GLU A 46 8.26 9.65 -17.24
N LYS A 47 9.14 10.54 -16.78
CA LYS A 47 8.86 11.43 -15.66
C LYS A 47 7.78 12.44 -16.02
N THR A 48 6.87 12.72 -15.07
CA THR A 48 5.83 13.73 -15.23
C THR A 48 6.11 14.98 -14.41
N ASN A 49 5.32 16.04 -14.66
CA ASN A 49 5.35 17.26 -13.86
C ASN A 49 4.25 17.29 -12.80
N ALA A 50 3.77 16.12 -12.36
CA ALA A 50 2.81 16.03 -11.27
C ALA A 50 3.40 16.61 -9.98
N GLU A 51 2.54 17.10 -9.09
CA GLU A 51 2.95 17.62 -7.77
C GLU A 51 3.71 16.53 -6.97
N TYR A 52 3.22 15.28 -7.05
CA TYR A 52 3.84 14.10 -6.46
C TYR A 52 4.07 13.04 -7.56
N ASP A 53 5.31 12.85 -7.98
CA ASP A 53 5.71 11.85 -8.97
C ASP A 53 6.43 10.71 -8.25
N ILE A 54 5.72 9.59 -8.04
CA ILE A 54 6.18 8.44 -7.27
C ILE A 54 6.64 7.33 -8.22
N VAL A 55 7.84 6.82 -8.01
CA VAL A 55 8.41 5.73 -8.80
C VAL A 55 8.38 4.44 -7.99
N ILE A 56 7.60 3.47 -8.43
CA ILE A 56 7.49 2.16 -7.79
C ILE A 56 8.01 1.08 -8.74
N GLU A 57 8.96 0.29 -8.26
CA GLU A 57 9.37 -0.94 -8.95
C GLU A 57 8.30 -2.00 -8.78
N PRO A 58 7.58 -2.38 -9.85
CA PRO A 58 6.52 -3.37 -9.76
C PRO A 58 7.12 -4.76 -9.61
N LYS A 59 7.06 -5.28 -8.39
CA LYS A 59 7.44 -6.63 -8.00
C LYS A 59 6.22 -7.38 -7.46
N MET A 60 6.44 -8.45 -6.69
CA MET A 60 5.36 -9.23 -6.09
C MET A 60 4.71 -8.55 -4.88
N SER A 61 5.17 -7.38 -4.45
CA SER A 61 4.59 -6.62 -3.34
C SER A 61 3.31 -5.90 -3.76
N PHE A 62 2.32 -5.85 -2.86
CA PHE A 62 1.11 -5.06 -3.05
C PHE A 62 1.42 -3.55 -3.02
N GLY A 63 0.61 -2.75 -3.75
CA GLY A 63 0.74 -1.29 -3.69
C GLY A 63 1.45 -0.68 -4.91
N THR A 64 1.17 -1.17 -6.11
CA THR A 64 1.61 -0.52 -7.37
C THR A 64 0.76 0.68 -7.78
N GLY A 65 -0.30 1.00 -7.01
CA GLY A 65 -1.22 2.09 -7.29
C GLY A 65 -2.51 1.67 -8.02
N HIS A 66 -2.53 0.54 -8.70
CA HIS A 66 -3.64 0.10 -9.55
C HIS A 66 -4.89 -0.34 -8.77
N HIS A 67 -4.71 -0.81 -7.54
CA HIS A 67 -5.82 -1.29 -6.74
C HIS A 67 -6.64 -0.12 -6.15
N GLU A 68 -7.96 -0.28 -6.09
CA GLU A 68 -8.90 0.73 -5.61
C GLU A 68 -8.55 1.25 -4.22
N THR A 69 -8.14 0.35 -3.33
CA THR A 69 -7.79 0.71 -1.95
C THR A 69 -6.58 1.64 -1.91
N THR A 70 -5.53 1.35 -2.69
CA THR A 70 -4.34 2.20 -2.78
C THR A 70 -4.71 3.58 -3.34
N HIS A 71 -5.54 3.63 -4.40
CA HIS A 71 -6.04 4.88 -4.97
C HIS A 71 -6.75 5.74 -3.92
N MET A 72 -7.71 5.17 -3.19
CA MET A 72 -8.47 5.88 -2.15
C MET A 72 -7.61 6.31 -0.96
N MET A 73 -6.61 5.50 -0.59
CA MET A 73 -5.66 5.88 0.46
C MET A 73 -4.78 7.05 0.02
N ILE A 74 -4.34 7.08 -1.25
CA ILE A 74 -3.65 8.26 -1.82
C ILE A 74 -4.55 9.49 -1.74
N GLN A 75 -5.85 9.40 -2.07
CA GLN A 75 -6.79 10.52 -1.94
C GLN A 75 -6.88 11.04 -0.50
N HIS A 76 -6.98 10.16 0.50
CA HIS A 76 -6.96 10.56 1.91
C HIS A 76 -5.67 11.27 2.30
N ILE A 77 -4.53 10.76 1.81
CA ILE A 77 -3.22 11.38 2.08
C ILE A 77 -3.14 12.76 1.42
N LEU A 78 -3.58 12.91 0.17
CA LEU A 78 -3.56 14.20 -0.56
C LEU A 78 -4.35 15.29 0.18
N GLU A 79 -5.48 14.96 0.81
CA GLU A 79 -6.34 15.89 1.53
C GLU A 79 -5.89 16.17 2.98
N THR A 80 -4.89 15.48 3.50
CA THR A 80 -4.48 15.57 4.91
C THR A 80 -3.13 16.28 5.05
N ASP A 81 -2.96 17.07 6.10
CA ASP A 81 -1.68 17.69 6.44
C ASP A 81 -0.76 16.69 7.15
N PHE A 82 0.39 16.43 6.54
CA PHE A 82 1.42 15.54 7.05
C PHE A 82 2.66 16.30 7.58
N SER A 83 2.66 17.63 7.55
CA SER A 83 3.82 18.45 7.92
C SER A 83 4.32 18.13 9.34
N ASN A 84 5.53 17.59 9.44
CA ASN A 84 6.18 17.15 10.68
C ASN A 84 5.37 16.12 11.50
N LYS A 85 4.50 15.34 10.85
CA LYS A 85 3.72 14.29 11.51
C LYS A 85 4.50 12.98 11.56
N LYS A 86 4.64 12.43 12.77
CA LYS A 86 5.16 11.08 12.92
C LYS A 86 4.12 10.08 12.41
N THR A 87 4.49 9.29 11.42
CA THR A 87 3.56 8.45 10.67
C THR A 87 3.97 6.97 10.73
N LEU A 88 2.98 6.10 10.79
CA LEU A 88 3.12 4.66 10.60
C LEU A 88 2.41 4.25 9.29
N ASP A 89 3.08 3.45 8.46
CA ASP A 89 2.50 2.69 7.35
C ASP A 89 2.57 1.21 7.69
N MET A 90 1.43 0.62 8.06
CA MET A 90 1.33 -0.77 8.51
C MET A 90 0.81 -1.68 7.42
N GLY A 91 1.55 -2.74 7.08
CA GLY A 91 1.37 -3.53 5.87
C GLY A 91 1.78 -2.72 4.65
N CYS A 92 2.99 -2.14 4.68
CA CYS A 92 3.40 -1.10 3.74
C CYS A 92 3.59 -1.58 2.28
N GLY A 93 3.75 -2.88 2.04
CA GLY A 93 3.88 -3.46 0.71
C GLY A 93 5.05 -2.88 -0.09
N THR A 94 4.76 -2.02 -1.06
CA THR A 94 5.77 -1.25 -1.83
C THR A 94 6.25 0.00 -1.13
N ALA A 95 5.69 0.37 0.03
CA ALA A 95 5.82 1.65 0.75
C ALA A 95 5.28 2.87 -0.02
N ILE A 96 4.42 2.70 -1.01
CA ILE A 96 3.87 3.81 -1.80
C ILE A 96 3.19 4.88 -0.92
N LEU A 97 2.44 4.46 0.13
CA LEU A 97 1.73 5.37 1.01
C LEU A 97 2.69 6.12 1.94
N ALA A 98 3.71 5.43 2.47
CA ALA A 98 4.79 6.04 3.25
C ALA A 98 5.58 7.06 2.41
N ILE A 99 5.89 6.74 1.15
CA ILE A 99 6.60 7.64 0.22
C ILE A 99 5.79 8.92 -0.02
N LEU A 100 4.49 8.79 -0.32
CA LEU A 100 3.62 9.96 -0.49
C LEU A 100 3.51 10.77 0.81
N ALA A 101 3.43 10.11 1.96
CA ALA A 101 3.40 10.79 3.26
C ALA A 101 4.68 11.61 3.49
N GLU A 102 5.87 11.07 3.17
CA GLU A 102 7.13 11.81 3.26
C GLU A 102 7.17 13.01 2.30
N MET A 103 6.75 12.81 1.05
CA MET A 103 6.65 13.90 0.07
C MET A 103 5.72 15.04 0.55
N LYS A 104 4.74 14.72 1.40
CA LYS A 104 3.85 15.69 2.06
C LYS A 104 4.38 16.21 3.41
N GLY A 105 5.61 15.87 3.77
CA GLY A 105 6.31 16.41 4.95
C GLY A 105 6.20 15.57 6.21
N ALA A 106 5.69 14.32 6.15
CA ALA A 106 5.73 13.42 7.30
C ALA A 106 7.17 13.08 7.69
N GLN A 107 7.44 13.12 8.99
CA GLN A 107 8.74 12.73 9.56
C GLN A 107 8.68 12.60 11.09
N PRO A 108 9.30 11.54 11.67
CA PRO A 108 9.77 10.32 10.99
C PRO A 108 8.63 9.40 10.57
N ILE A 109 8.91 8.44 9.70
CA ILE A 109 7.96 7.44 9.23
C ILE A 109 8.49 6.05 9.54
N ASP A 110 7.69 5.22 10.19
CA ASP A 110 7.93 3.79 10.32
C ASP A 110 7.04 3.08 9.27
N ALA A 111 7.64 2.26 8.40
CA ALA A 111 6.95 1.41 7.44
C ALA A 111 7.20 -0.06 7.83
N ILE A 112 6.14 -0.82 8.08
CA ILE A 112 6.24 -2.19 8.61
C ILE A 112 5.50 -3.14 7.69
N ASP A 113 6.15 -4.27 7.33
CA ASP A 113 5.50 -5.37 6.63
C ASP A 113 5.99 -6.70 7.17
N ILE A 114 5.13 -7.70 7.20
CA ILE A 114 5.47 -9.03 7.70
C ILE A 114 6.29 -9.84 6.69
N ASP A 115 6.15 -9.51 5.41
CA ASP A 115 6.76 -10.24 4.31
C ASP A 115 8.14 -9.67 3.97
N ASN A 116 9.17 -10.51 4.01
CA ASN A 116 10.55 -10.12 3.70
C ASN A 116 10.70 -9.48 2.30
N TRP A 117 9.98 -9.98 1.29
CA TRP A 117 10.03 -9.37 -0.06
C TRP A 117 9.40 -7.97 -0.09
N CYS A 118 8.36 -7.70 0.72
CA CYS A 118 7.80 -6.36 0.89
C CYS A 118 8.81 -5.45 1.60
N TYR A 119 9.43 -5.92 2.68
CA TYR A 119 10.50 -5.21 3.39
C TYR A 119 11.62 -4.77 2.45
N LEU A 120 12.15 -5.69 1.63
CA LEU A 120 13.23 -5.38 0.69
C LEU A 120 12.77 -4.42 -0.43
N ASN A 121 11.58 -4.62 -0.97
CA ASN A 121 11.03 -3.77 -2.03
C ASN A 121 10.71 -2.37 -1.52
N SER A 122 10.23 -2.24 -0.28
CA SER A 122 9.98 -0.95 0.37
C SER A 122 11.25 -0.11 0.52
N ILE A 123 12.37 -0.72 0.94
CA ILE A 123 13.67 -0.04 1.04
C ILE A 123 14.09 0.49 -0.33
N GLU A 124 14.05 -0.37 -1.36
CA GLU A 124 14.43 0.00 -2.72
C GLU A 124 13.58 1.15 -3.26
N ASN A 125 12.25 1.09 -3.06
CA ASN A 125 11.35 2.14 -3.51
C ASN A 125 11.54 3.46 -2.73
N ALA A 126 11.77 3.40 -1.41
CA ALA A 126 12.09 4.58 -0.61
C ALA A 126 13.38 5.26 -1.11
N GLU A 127 14.43 4.49 -1.37
CA GLU A 127 15.69 5.01 -1.94
C GLU A 127 15.50 5.61 -3.33
N ARG A 128 14.73 4.93 -4.21
CA ARG A 128 14.42 5.37 -5.57
C ARG A 128 13.69 6.73 -5.61
N ASN A 129 12.85 6.98 -4.61
CA ASN A 129 12.15 8.26 -4.44
C ASN A 129 12.91 9.27 -3.58
N ASN A 130 14.17 9.00 -3.23
CA ASN A 130 15.03 9.84 -2.40
C ASN A 130 14.46 10.14 -0.99
N CYS A 131 13.63 9.26 -0.46
CA CYS A 131 13.11 9.38 0.90
C CYS A 131 14.24 9.22 1.94
N LYS A 132 14.21 10.05 2.99
CA LYS A 132 15.25 10.10 4.01
C LYS A 132 14.71 9.84 5.42
N HIS A 133 13.40 9.87 5.57
CA HIS A 133 12.72 9.83 6.87
C HIS A 133 11.89 8.54 7.06
N ILE A 134 11.92 7.62 6.08
CA ILE A 134 11.27 6.30 6.16
C ILE A 134 12.25 5.29 6.72
N SER A 135 11.87 4.65 7.83
CA SER A 135 12.53 3.48 8.39
C SER A 135 11.67 2.25 8.13
N VAL A 136 12.18 1.27 7.40
CA VAL A 136 11.44 0.05 7.06
C VAL A 136 11.79 -1.06 8.05
N TYR A 137 10.80 -1.82 8.50
CA TYR A 137 10.95 -2.94 9.43
C TYR A 137 10.21 -4.17 8.91
N GLU A 138 10.82 -5.34 9.06
CA GLU A 138 10.15 -6.62 8.86
C GLU A 138 9.51 -7.06 10.17
N GLY A 139 8.18 -7.25 10.18
CA GLY A 139 7.43 -7.67 11.36
C GLY A 139 5.97 -7.31 11.33
N ASP A 140 5.34 -7.43 12.49
CA ASP A 140 3.91 -7.21 12.71
C ASP A 140 3.64 -6.12 13.76
N ALA A 141 2.38 -6.01 14.20
CA ALA A 141 1.95 -5.02 15.19
C ALA A 141 2.66 -5.16 16.57
N SER A 142 3.34 -6.25 16.86
CA SER A 142 4.14 -6.40 18.10
C SER A 142 5.27 -5.38 18.19
N LEU A 143 5.75 -4.87 17.05
CA LEU A 143 6.78 -3.82 16.99
C LEU A 143 6.28 -2.45 17.45
N LEU A 144 4.97 -2.29 17.66
CA LEU A 144 4.35 -1.01 18.03
C LEU A 144 4.41 -0.70 19.53
N VAL A 145 4.80 -1.65 20.35
CA VAL A 145 4.83 -1.49 21.83
C VAL A 145 5.67 -0.29 22.22
N GLY A 146 5.07 0.66 22.94
CA GLY A 146 5.73 1.88 23.41
C GLY A 146 5.94 2.97 22.35
N LYS A 147 5.55 2.74 21.11
CA LYS A 147 5.60 3.76 20.05
C LYS A 147 4.36 4.67 20.08
N LYS A 148 4.49 5.86 19.51
CA LYS A 148 3.42 6.83 19.35
C LYS A 148 3.49 7.47 17.97
N TYR A 149 2.33 7.71 17.36
CA TYR A 149 2.19 8.28 16.02
C TYR A 149 1.07 9.34 15.98
N ASP A 150 1.24 10.32 15.10
CA ASP A 150 0.20 11.31 14.80
C ASP A 150 -0.74 10.80 13.72
N ILE A 151 -0.22 9.97 12.80
CA ILE A 151 -0.99 9.37 11.72
C ILE A 151 -0.62 7.90 11.58
N ILE A 152 -1.63 7.05 11.48
CA ILE A 152 -1.48 5.62 11.16
C ILE A 152 -2.22 5.34 9.86
N ILE A 153 -1.54 4.69 8.93
CA ILE A 153 -2.04 4.22 7.65
C ILE A 153 -2.03 2.70 7.69
N ALA A 154 -3.17 2.04 7.44
CA ALA A 154 -3.24 0.59 7.38
C ALA A 154 -4.15 0.15 6.22
N ASN A 155 -3.53 -0.28 5.12
CA ASN A 155 -4.22 -0.79 3.94
C ASN A 155 -4.01 -2.32 3.86
N ILE A 156 -4.64 -3.04 4.78
CA ILE A 156 -4.50 -4.48 4.97
C ILE A 156 -5.86 -5.14 5.18
N ASN A 157 -5.92 -6.47 5.12
CA ASN A 157 -7.20 -7.18 5.21
C ASN A 157 -7.94 -6.96 6.55
N ARG A 158 -9.28 -7.01 6.49
CA ARG A 158 -10.20 -6.78 7.61
C ARG A 158 -9.84 -7.53 8.88
N ASN A 159 -9.47 -8.81 8.77
CA ASN A 159 -9.28 -9.66 9.95
C ASN A 159 -8.05 -9.22 10.76
N ILE A 160 -6.97 -8.83 10.07
CA ILE A 160 -5.77 -8.27 10.72
C ILE A 160 -6.11 -6.92 11.34
N LEU A 161 -6.82 -6.02 10.62
CA LEU A 161 -7.25 -4.72 11.17
C LEU A 161 -8.04 -4.89 12.47
N LEU A 162 -9.01 -5.81 12.51
CA LEU A 162 -9.82 -6.07 13.71
C LEU A 162 -8.98 -6.63 14.86
N ASN A 163 -8.03 -7.52 14.56
CA ASN A 163 -7.13 -8.10 15.56
C ASN A 163 -6.23 -7.06 16.20
N ASP A 164 -5.66 -6.16 15.38
CA ASP A 164 -4.62 -5.21 15.79
C ASP A 164 -5.18 -3.83 16.18
N MET A 165 -6.49 -3.61 16.08
CA MET A 165 -7.13 -2.31 16.29
C MET A 165 -6.78 -1.69 17.64
N GLN A 166 -6.69 -2.49 18.71
CA GLN A 166 -6.34 -1.97 20.02
C GLN A 166 -4.91 -1.39 20.04
N GLN A 167 -3.98 -2.07 19.39
CA GLN A 167 -2.59 -1.61 19.30
C GLN A 167 -2.48 -0.31 18.50
N TYR A 168 -3.24 -0.16 17.41
CA TYR A 168 -3.28 1.09 16.66
C TYR A 168 -3.81 2.24 17.52
N VAL A 169 -4.90 2.03 18.26
CA VAL A 169 -5.48 3.04 19.15
C VAL A 169 -4.51 3.41 20.28
N ASP A 170 -3.82 2.43 20.87
CA ASP A 170 -2.84 2.66 21.94
C ASP A 170 -1.62 3.44 21.45
N CYS A 171 -1.23 3.23 20.18
CA CYS A 171 -0.10 3.93 19.55
C CYS A 171 -0.48 5.31 18.97
N LEU A 172 -1.76 5.59 18.76
CA LEU A 172 -2.21 6.85 18.20
C LEU A 172 -2.20 7.95 19.27
N ASN A 173 -1.63 9.11 18.95
CA ASN A 173 -1.68 10.31 19.77
C ASN A 173 -3.11 10.87 19.85
N ASP A 174 -3.38 11.74 20.85
CA ASP A 174 -4.63 12.49 20.92
C ASP A 174 -4.76 13.40 19.68
N ASN A 175 -5.95 13.45 19.09
CA ASN A 175 -6.23 14.06 17.79
C ASN A 175 -5.49 13.41 16.61
N GLY A 176 -4.90 12.24 16.82
CA GLY A 176 -4.23 11.47 15.76
C GLY A 176 -5.23 10.90 14.77
N ILE A 177 -4.77 10.66 13.54
CA ILE A 177 -5.58 10.20 12.41
C ILE A 177 -5.28 8.73 12.14
N LEU A 178 -6.32 7.93 11.95
CA LEU A 178 -6.24 6.54 11.51
C LEU A 178 -6.93 6.39 10.15
N PHE A 179 -6.17 5.95 9.14
CA PHE A 179 -6.68 5.56 7.84
C PHE A 179 -6.70 4.04 7.71
N LEU A 180 -7.85 3.50 7.32
CA LEU A 180 -8.09 2.06 7.19
C LEU A 180 -8.65 1.73 5.80
N SER A 181 -8.09 0.73 5.14
CA SER A 181 -8.59 0.18 3.89
C SER A 181 -8.16 -1.30 3.74
N GLY A 182 -8.53 -1.95 2.63
CA GLY A 182 -8.25 -3.36 2.39
C GLY A 182 -9.44 -4.27 2.73
N PHE A 183 -10.64 -3.70 2.72
CA PHE A 183 -11.90 -4.39 2.97
C PHE A 183 -13.05 -3.79 2.15
N TYR A 184 -14.18 -4.48 2.11
CA TYR A 184 -15.35 -4.11 1.33
C TYR A 184 -16.34 -3.24 2.12
N THR A 185 -17.26 -2.59 1.40
CA THR A 185 -18.32 -1.76 2.00
C THR A 185 -19.18 -2.51 3.02
N GLU A 186 -19.41 -3.80 2.84
CA GLU A 186 -20.14 -4.67 3.79
C GLU A 186 -19.43 -4.81 5.15
N ASP A 187 -18.13 -4.55 5.20
CA ASP A 187 -17.33 -4.63 6.43
C ASP A 187 -17.31 -3.31 7.23
N ILE A 188 -17.85 -2.20 6.67
CA ILE A 188 -17.88 -0.90 7.34
C ILE A 188 -18.46 -0.98 8.75
N PRO A 189 -19.62 -1.66 8.99
CA PRO A 189 -20.21 -1.69 10.32
C PRO A 189 -19.28 -2.29 11.38
N VAL A 190 -18.64 -3.43 11.09
CA VAL A 190 -17.78 -4.12 12.07
C VAL A 190 -16.48 -3.36 12.32
N ILE A 191 -15.87 -2.76 11.29
CA ILE A 191 -14.68 -1.91 11.45
C ILE A 191 -15.02 -0.65 12.23
N SER A 192 -16.14 0.03 11.89
CA SER A 192 -16.55 1.25 12.58
C SER A 192 -16.90 0.99 14.05
N GLU A 193 -17.58 -0.10 14.37
CA GLU A 193 -17.86 -0.50 15.75
C GLU A 193 -16.55 -0.76 16.53
N SER A 194 -15.60 -1.46 15.92
CA SER A 194 -14.28 -1.70 16.53
C SER A 194 -13.54 -0.40 16.82
N CYS A 195 -13.60 0.57 15.92
CA CYS A 195 -12.96 1.88 16.09
C CYS A 195 -13.67 2.72 17.18
N THR A 196 -14.99 2.87 17.06
CA THR A 196 -15.77 3.76 17.95
C THR A 196 -15.84 3.24 19.38
N SER A 197 -15.93 1.92 19.59
CA SER A 197 -15.86 1.31 20.93
C SER A 197 -14.53 1.56 21.64
N LYS A 198 -13.48 1.94 20.91
CA LYS A 198 -12.14 2.28 21.42
C LYS A 198 -11.86 3.78 21.43
N GLY A 199 -12.90 4.62 21.24
CA GLY A 199 -12.80 6.05 21.37
C GLY A 199 -12.43 6.82 20.09
N LEU A 200 -12.38 6.14 18.93
CA LEU A 200 -12.17 6.82 17.65
C LEU A 200 -13.48 7.39 17.11
N THR A 201 -13.39 8.54 16.47
CA THR A 201 -14.51 9.21 15.82
C THR A 201 -14.39 9.08 14.31
N TYR A 202 -15.45 8.60 13.64
CA TYR A 202 -15.53 8.55 12.19
C TYR A 202 -15.55 9.96 11.59
N VAL A 203 -14.80 10.16 10.49
CA VAL A 203 -14.72 11.46 9.80
C VAL A 203 -15.30 11.40 8.40
N LYS A 204 -14.76 10.51 7.56
CA LYS A 204 -15.19 10.35 6.16
C LYS A 204 -14.73 9.03 5.57
N GLN A 205 -15.26 8.71 4.40
CA GLN A 205 -14.82 7.58 3.58
C GLN A 205 -14.71 7.95 2.11
N PHE A 206 -13.94 7.15 1.39
CA PHE A 206 -14.03 6.98 -0.06
C PHE A 206 -14.51 5.57 -0.36
N GLU A 207 -15.20 5.43 -1.49
CA GLU A 207 -15.69 4.14 -2.00
C GLU A 207 -15.39 4.04 -3.48
N ARG A 208 -14.88 2.88 -3.92
CA ARG A 208 -14.60 2.58 -5.32
C ARG A 208 -14.72 1.09 -5.57
N ASN A 209 -15.60 0.69 -6.53
CA ASN A 209 -15.80 -0.71 -6.91
C ASN A 209 -16.00 -1.64 -5.69
N ASN A 210 -16.88 -1.24 -4.75
CA ASN A 210 -17.18 -1.96 -3.52
C ASN A 210 -16.04 -2.01 -2.48
N TRP A 211 -14.86 -1.49 -2.78
CA TRP A 211 -13.80 -1.26 -1.80
C TRP A 211 -14.00 0.06 -1.08
N VAL A 212 -13.48 0.17 0.12
CA VAL A 212 -13.64 1.37 0.94
C VAL A 212 -12.34 1.77 1.65
N ALA A 213 -12.15 3.07 1.83
CA ALA A 213 -11.12 3.64 2.70
C ALA A 213 -11.75 4.57 3.71
N LEU A 214 -11.51 4.34 4.99
CA LEU A 214 -12.11 5.08 6.12
C LEU A 214 -11.07 5.97 6.79
N LYS A 215 -11.52 7.13 7.26
CA LYS A 215 -10.75 8.04 8.12
C LYS A 215 -11.42 8.17 9.47
N PHE A 216 -10.65 7.95 10.53
CA PHE A 216 -11.02 8.18 11.92
C PHE A 216 -10.05 9.14 12.59
N VAL A 217 -10.50 9.76 13.70
CA VAL A 217 -9.69 10.61 14.59
C VAL A 217 -9.89 10.16 16.03
N LYS A 218 -8.82 10.14 16.81
CA LYS A 218 -8.83 9.85 18.25
C LYS A 218 -9.19 11.06 19.07
#